data_875aa5c264d8f6eec037a30f74326d18
#
_entry.id   875aa5c264d8f6eec037a30f74326d18
#
_cell.length_a   1.000
_cell.length_b   1.000
_cell.length_c   1.000
_cell.angle_alpha   90.00
_cell.angle_beta   90.00
_cell.angle_gamma   90.00
#
_symmetry.space_group_name_H-M   'P 1'
#
loop_
_entity.id
_entity.type
_entity.pdbx_description
1 polymer ?
#
loop_
_entity_poly.entity_id
_entity_poly.type
_entity_poly.pdbx_seq_one_letter_code
_entity_poly.pdbx_strand_id
1 'polypeptide(L)'
;GQIQALCFARTISQRLYRELSNDKRWSCQLAITPDPLVNRTRIWPAHSKQIPQGQGDLGDRMANLAAAQSTGPLVIIGTDIPGIKKTHIALAFKALGHSNFVIGPAKDGGYWLIGMKRRPANKSVPFKNVRWSTKDTLKETVTNIGNKMRISFLEELEDIDDGLSWKRWKGSLNASRISS
;
A
#
# COMPACT_ATOMS: atom_id res chain seq x y z
N GLY A 1 -16.92 -17.47 -2.82
CA GLY A 1 -15.88 -18.40 -2.42
C GLY A 1 -14.48 -17.91 -2.74
N GLN A 2 -13.46 -18.69 -2.40
CA GLN A 2 -12.04 -18.32 -2.56
C GLN A 2 -11.66 -17.85 -3.98
N ILE A 3 -12.21 -18.48 -5.02
CA ILE A 3 -11.93 -18.10 -6.42
C ILE A 3 -12.42 -16.68 -6.72
N GLN A 4 -13.59 -16.30 -6.19
CA GLN A 4 -14.13 -14.94 -6.38
C GLN A 4 -13.27 -13.89 -5.66
N ALA A 5 -12.78 -14.19 -4.46
CA ALA A 5 -11.89 -13.30 -3.71
C ALA A 5 -10.54 -13.10 -4.45
N LEU A 6 -9.96 -14.18 -5.00
CA LEU A 6 -8.73 -14.11 -5.80
C LEU A 6 -8.93 -13.30 -7.09
N CYS A 7 -10.02 -13.53 -7.82
CA CYS A 7 -10.35 -12.75 -9.02
C CYS A 7 -10.54 -11.28 -8.71
N PHE A 8 -11.15 -10.97 -7.57
CA PHE A 8 -11.38 -9.64 -7.09
C PHE A 8 -10.07 -8.92 -6.74
N ALA A 9 -9.26 -9.51 -5.85
CA ALA A 9 -7.96 -8.95 -5.46
C ALA A 9 -7.08 -8.67 -6.69
N ARG A 10 -7.06 -9.59 -7.66
CA ARG A 10 -6.38 -9.43 -8.93
C ARG A 10 -6.89 -8.24 -9.73
N THR A 11 -8.21 -8.10 -9.85
CA THR A 11 -8.83 -7.01 -10.63
C THR A 11 -8.51 -5.64 -10.04
N ILE A 12 -8.60 -5.50 -8.70
CA ILE A 12 -8.25 -4.26 -8.01
C ILE A 12 -6.77 -3.94 -8.17
N SER A 13 -5.90 -4.89 -7.90
CA SER A 13 -4.45 -4.69 -8.01
C SER A 13 -4.05 -4.27 -9.43
N GLN A 14 -4.61 -4.89 -10.47
CA GLN A 14 -4.37 -4.51 -11.86
C GLN A 14 -4.85 -3.10 -12.18
N ARG A 15 -6.05 -2.73 -11.69
CA ARG A 15 -6.62 -1.39 -11.86
C ARG A 15 -5.74 -0.34 -11.19
N LEU A 16 -5.41 -0.55 -9.91
CA LEU A 16 -4.55 0.35 -9.14
C LEU A 16 -3.19 0.54 -9.83
N TYR A 17 -2.56 -0.56 -10.25
CA TYR A 17 -1.28 -0.46 -10.95
C TYR A 17 -1.38 0.38 -12.23
N ARG A 18 -2.38 0.12 -13.10
CA ARG A 18 -2.58 0.88 -14.34
C ARG A 18 -2.84 2.36 -14.06
N GLU A 19 -3.65 2.66 -13.05
CA GLU A 19 -3.97 4.03 -12.67
C GLU A 19 -2.74 4.75 -12.13
N LEU A 20 -2.03 4.15 -11.20
CA LEU A 20 -0.90 4.78 -10.53
C LEU A 20 0.37 4.83 -11.39
N SER A 21 0.63 3.82 -12.22
CA SER A 21 1.82 3.77 -13.08
C SER A 21 1.80 4.78 -14.23
N ASN A 22 0.63 5.31 -14.59
CA ASN A 22 0.48 6.34 -15.63
C ASN A 22 0.87 7.75 -15.16
N ASP A 23 1.24 7.94 -13.89
CA ASP A 23 1.62 9.23 -13.35
C ASP A 23 3.15 9.40 -13.33
N LYS A 24 3.65 10.41 -14.03
CA LYS A 24 5.09 10.67 -14.18
C LYS A 24 5.78 11.21 -12.92
N ARG A 25 5.02 11.56 -11.87
CA ARG A 25 5.56 12.10 -10.62
C ARG A 25 6.29 11.06 -9.77
N TRP A 26 6.04 9.78 -10.03
CA TRP A 26 6.67 8.66 -9.32
C TRP A 26 6.88 7.44 -10.21
N SER A 27 7.74 6.53 -9.76
CA SER A 27 7.90 5.20 -10.36
C SER A 27 7.07 4.19 -9.58
N CYS A 28 6.26 3.37 -10.28
CA CYS A 28 5.41 2.36 -9.67
C CYS A 28 5.97 0.96 -9.92
N GLN A 29 5.96 0.11 -8.89
CA GLN A 29 6.42 -1.28 -8.96
C GLN A 29 5.38 -2.19 -8.27
N LEU A 30 5.24 -3.42 -8.77
CA LEU A 30 4.45 -4.47 -8.15
C LEU A 30 5.35 -5.36 -7.30
N ALA A 31 5.09 -5.42 -6.02
CA ALA A 31 5.74 -6.34 -5.12
C ALA A 31 4.98 -7.67 -5.10
N ILE A 32 5.61 -8.74 -5.60
CA ILE A 32 4.99 -10.04 -5.84
C ILE A 32 5.41 -11.06 -4.78
N THR A 33 4.44 -11.83 -4.30
CA THR A 33 4.66 -13.03 -3.48
C THR A 33 3.77 -14.17 -4.00
N PRO A 34 4.23 -15.43 -3.99
CA PRO A 34 5.59 -15.87 -3.70
C PRO A 34 6.60 -15.44 -4.78
N ASP A 35 7.84 -15.20 -4.37
CA ASP A 35 8.92 -14.67 -5.22
C ASP A 35 9.13 -15.38 -6.56
N PRO A 36 9.01 -16.75 -6.67
CA PRO A 36 9.12 -17.45 -7.95
C PRO A 36 8.10 -17.04 -9.00
N LEU A 37 7.03 -16.32 -8.65
CA LEU A 37 6.02 -15.82 -9.59
C LEU A 37 6.39 -14.49 -10.25
N VAL A 38 7.46 -13.83 -9.80
CA VAL A 38 7.97 -12.59 -10.40
C VAL A 38 8.28 -12.84 -11.87
N ASN A 39 7.68 -12.05 -12.76
CA ASN A 39 7.79 -12.11 -14.22
C ASN A 39 7.36 -13.45 -14.87
N ARG A 40 6.79 -14.39 -14.09
CA ARG A 40 6.38 -15.71 -14.60
C ARG A 40 4.90 -15.85 -14.88
N THR A 41 4.09 -14.89 -14.47
CA THR A 41 2.64 -14.97 -14.64
C THR A 41 2.14 -13.85 -15.54
N ARG A 42 1.13 -14.17 -16.40
CA ARG A 42 0.39 -13.18 -17.19
C ARG A 42 -0.74 -12.52 -16.40
N ILE A 43 -0.69 -12.64 -15.07
CA ILE A 43 -1.69 -12.08 -14.17
C ILE A 43 -1.60 -10.55 -14.12
N TRP A 44 -0.39 -10.02 -14.21
CA TRP A 44 -0.12 -8.60 -14.06
C TRP A 44 -0.11 -7.87 -15.41
N PRO A 45 -0.35 -6.56 -15.46
CA PRO A 45 -0.28 -5.80 -16.71
C PRO A 45 1.05 -6.01 -17.42
N ALA A 46 1.00 -6.11 -18.75
CA ALA A 46 2.21 -6.17 -19.56
C ALA A 46 3.10 -4.96 -19.25
N HIS A 47 4.41 -5.19 -19.24
CA HIS A 47 5.42 -4.16 -18.90
C HIS A 47 5.36 -3.64 -17.44
N SER A 48 4.62 -4.30 -16.54
CA SER A 48 4.70 -3.97 -15.12
C SER A 48 6.09 -4.28 -14.57
N LYS A 49 6.69 -3.33 -13.85
CA LYS A 49 7.92 -3.57 -13.13
C LYS A 49 7.61 -4.39 -11.88
N GLN A 50 8.04 -5.64 -11.85
CA GLN A 50 7.78 -6.58 -10.77
C GLN A 50 9.03 -6.80 -9.93
N ILE A 51 8.88 -6.87 -8.62
CA ILE A 51 9.95 -7.15 -7.66
C ILE A 51 9.47 -8.20 -6.65
N PRO A 52 10.37 -9.05 -6.11
CA PRO A 52 10.01 -9.98 -5.06
C PRO A 52 9.75 -9.24 -3.75
N GLN A 53 8.87 -9.77 -2.91
CA GLN A 53 8.67 -9.27 -1.55
C GLN A 53 9.71 -9.83 -0.57
N GLY A 54 10.31 -10.97 -0.88
CA GLY A 54 11.16 -11.71 0.03
C GLY A 54 10.37 -12.59 1.00
N GLN A 55 11.08 -13.16 1.97
CA GLN A 55 10.55 -14.07 2.97
C GLN A 55 10.22 -13.33 4.28
N GLY A 56 9.55 -14.02 5.20
CA GLY A 56 9.18 -13.49 6.50
C GLY A 56 7.73 -13.04 6.59
N ASP A 57 7.40 -12.36 7.67
CA ASP A 57 6.08 -11.77 7.88
C ASP A 57 5.85 -10.50 7.01
N LEU A 58 4.71 -9.84 7.16
CA LEU A 58 4.40 -8.64 6.39
C LEU A 58 5.42 -7.51 6.65
N GLY A 59 5.89 -7.38 7.89
CA GLY A 59 6.88 -6.38 8.26
C GLY A 59 8.24 -6.64 7.62
N ASP A 60 8.71 -7.90 7.66
CA ASP A 60 9.95 -8.32 6.99
C ASP A 60 9.89 -8.02 5.50
N ARG A 61 8.78 -8.33 4.85
CA ARG A 61 8.58 -8.07 3.42
C ARG A 61 8.60 -6.57 3.09
N MET A 62 7.93 -5.75 3.87
CA MET A 62 7.98 -4.28 3.69
C MET A 62 9.39 -3.73 3.96
N ALA A 63 10.11 -4.27 4.94
CA ALA A 63 11.51 -3.91 5.20
C ALA A 63 12.42 -4.28 4.03
N ASN A 64 12.26 -5.49 3.47
CA ASN A 64 13.00 -5.95 2.30
C ASN A 64 12.75 -5.04 1.09
N LEU A 65 11.47 -4.69 0.83
CA LEU A 65 11.11 -3.75 -0.23
C LEU A 65 11.78 -2.39 -0.02
N ALA A 66 11.77 -1.87 1.20
CA ALA A 66 12.41 -0.61 1.52
C ALA A 66 13.94 -0.67 1.32
N ALA A 67 14.58 -1.77 1.72
CA ALA A 67 16.02 -1.97 1.56
C ALA A 67 16.45 -2.11 0.10
N ALA A 68 15.62 -2.75 -0.72
CA ALA A 68 15.91 -2.99 -2.15
C ALA A 68 15.80 -1.72 -3.03
N GLN A 69 15.18 -0.64 -2.55
CA GLN A 69 15.04 0.60 -3.31
C GLN A 69 16.20 1.56 -3.03
N SER A 70 16.56 2.38 -4.02
CA SER A 70 17.47 3.52 -3.83
C SER A 70 16.97 4.47 -2.74
N THR A 71 17.86 5.26 -2.15
CA THR A 71 17.48 6.28 -1.15
C THR A 71 16.50 7.30 -1.75
N GLY A 72 15.65 7.85 -0.90
CA GLY A 72 14.60 8.79 -1.29
C GLY A 72 13.24 8.41 -0.71
N PRO A 73 12.21 9.21 -0.97
CA PRO A 73 10.87 8.92 -0.50
C PRO A 73 10.32 7.63 -1.14
N LEU A 74 9.75 6.78 -0.31
CA LEU A 74 9.09 5.52 -0.71
C LEU A 74 7.70 5.50 -0.12
N VAL A 75 6.73 5.06 -0.92
CA VAL A 75 5.35 4.79 -0.48
C VAL A 75 5.04 3.33 -0.80
N ILE A 76 4.55 2.59 0.19
CA ILE A 76 4.04 1.23 0.07
C ILE A 76 2.54 1.28 0.32
N ILE A 77 1.75 0.62 -0.53
CA ILE A 77 0.29 0.54 -0.41
C ILE A 77 -0.18 -0.90 -0.42
N GLY A 78 -1.29 -1.17 0.29
CA GLY A 78 -2.08 -2.38 0.12
C GLY A 78 -2.78 -2.40 -1.24
N THR A 79 -3.11 -3.58 -1.73
CA THR A 79 -3.79 -3.77 -3.02
C THR A 79 -5.25 -4.16 -2.88
N ASP A 80 -5.75 -4.25 -1.68
CA ASP A 80 -7.10 -4.63 -1.25
C ASP A 80 -8.05 -3.44 -1.03
N ILE A 81 -7.53 -2.22 -1.17
CA ILE A 81 -8.27 -0.97 -0.95
C ILE A 81 -8.56 -0.26 -2.28
N PRO A 82 -9.74 -0.49 -2.87
CA PRO A 82 -10.08 0.07 -4.18
C PRO A 82 -10.34 1.58 -4.16
N GLY A 83 -10.46 2.18 -2.97
CA GLY A 83 -10.63 3.63 -2.77
C GLY A 83 -9.34 4.46 -3.03
N ILE A 84 -8.18 3.82 -3.19
CA ILE A 84 -6.92 4.51 -3.45
C ILE A 84 -6.96 5.22 -4.80
N LYS A 85 -6.54 6.50 -4.80
CA LYS A 85 -6.48 7.39 -5.98
C LYS A 85 -5.08 7.99 -6.14
N LYS A 86 -4.76 8.50 -7.33
CA LYS A 86 -3.52 9.27 -7.59
C LYS A 86 -3.34 10.44 -6.62
N THR A 87 -4.43 11.09 -6.25
CA THR A 87 -4.42 12.22 -5.30
C THR A 87 -3.87 11.81 -3.94
N HIS A 88 -4.21 10.62 -3.43
CA HIS A 88 -3.70 10.11 -2.17
C HIS A 88 -2.18 9.90 -2.22
N ILE A 89 -1.68 9.33 -3.31
CA ILE A 89 -0.23 9.11 -3.50
C ILE A 89 0.51 10.44 -3.62
N ALA A 90 -0.06 11.42 -4.35
CA ALA A 90 0.50 12.76 -4.45
C ALA A 90 0.56 13.47 -3.09
N LEU A 91 -0.51 13.36 -2.28
CA LEU A 91 -0.54 13.89 -0.92
C LEU A 91 0.49 13.20 -0.02
N ALA A 92 0.67 11.88 -0.13
CA ALA A 92 1.68 11.15 0.60
C ALA A 92 3.09 11.69 0.29
N PHE A 93 3.47 11.81 -0.98
CA PHE A 93 4.77 12.37 -1.36
C PHE A 93 4.93 13.84 -0.93
N LYS A 94 3.87 14.65 -1.04
CA LYS A 94 3.88 16.04 -0.54
C LYS A 94 4.14 16.09 0.97
N ALA A 95 3.48 15.24 1.75
CA ALA A 95 3.66 15.15 3.19
C ALA A 95 5.06 14.68 3.58
N LEU A 96 5.69 13.77 2.81
CA LEU A 96 7.09 13.37 3.00
C LEU A 96 8.08 14.51 2.77
N GLY A 97 7.68 15.62 2.18
CA GLY A 97 8.48 16.85 2.10
C GLY A 97 8.84 17.39 3.50
N HIS A 98 7.91 17.31 4.46
CA HIS A 98 8.04 17.87 5.80
C HIS A 98 7.91 16.84 6.94
N SER A 99 7.54 15.60 6.67
CA SER A 99 7.43 14.51 7.63
C SER A 99 8.40 13.37 7.34
N ASN A 100 8.74 12.59 8.36
CA ASN A 100 9.60 11.42 8.23
C ASN A 100 8.81 10.22 7.73
N PHE A 101 7.55 10.11 8.18
CA PHE A 101 6.61 9.08 7.81
C PHE A 101 5.26 9.68 7.42
N VAL A 102 4.53 8.96 6.58
CA VAL A 102 3.13 9.24 6.23
C VAL A 102 2.36 7.94 6.36
N ILE A 103 1.22 7.97 7.01
CA ILE A 103 0.38 6.79 7.21
C ILE A 103 -1.04 7.11 6.72
N GLY A 104 -1.59 6.22 5.92
CA GLY A 104 -3.01 6.20 5.57
C GLY A 104 -3.71 5.12 6.40
N PRO A 105 -4.45 5.47 7.46
CA PRO A 105 -5.12 4.51 8.32
C PRO A 105 -6.17 3.69 7.56
N ALA A 106 -6.38 2.44 7.99
CA ALA A 106 -7.48 1.60 7.56
C ALA A 106 -8.44 1.34 8.73
N LYS A 107 -9.72 1.12 8.42
CA LYS A 107 -10.77 0.96 9.45
C LYS A 107 -10.60 -0.25 10.35
N ASP A 108 -9.87 -1.25 9.91
CA ASP A 108 -9.56 -2.48 10.66
C ASP A 108 -8.50 -2.29 11.76
N GLY A 109 -7.92 -1.09 11.90
CA GLY A 109 -6.83 -0.78 12.82
C GLY A 109 -5.44 -0.99 12.24
N GLY A 110 -5.35 -1.31 10.95
CA GLY A 110 -4.13 -1.32 10.15
C GLY A 110 -3.90 -0.01 9.40
N TYR A 111 -3.25 -0.10 8.26
CA TYR A 111 -3.05 1.02 7.34
C TYR A 111 -2.97 0.55 5.90
N TRP A 112 -3.59 1.32 5.01
CA TRP A 112 -3.57 1.08 3.58
C TRP A 112 -2.34 1.69 2.88
N LEU A 113 -1.65 2.62 3.55
CA LEU A 113 -0.45 3.27 3.04
C LEU A 113 0.55 3.50 4.17
N ILE A 114 1.81 3.21 3.90
CA ILE A 114 2.93 3.74 4.67
C ILE A 114 3.95 4.37 3.74
N GLY A 115 4.26 5.65 3.99
CA GLY A 115 5.30 6.40 3.31
C GLY A 115 6.48 6.66 4.24
N MET A 116 7.69 6.62 3.69
CA MET A 116 8.94 6.80 4.43
C MET A 116 9.86 7.76 3.68
N LYS A 117 10.38 8.79 4.38
CA LYS A 117 11.41 9.68 3.89
C LYS A 117 12.79 9.07 4.18
N ARG A 118 13.22 8.13 3.36
CA ARG A 118 14.48 7.41 3.59
C ARG A 118 15.68 8.28 3.23
N ARG A 119 16.57 8.49 4.20
CA ARG A 119 17.85 9.19 4.04
C ARG A 119 18.99 8.20 4.29
N PRO A 120 20.22 8.42 3.74
CA PRO A 120 21.36 7.52 3.95
C PRO A 120 21.65 7.27 5.44
N ALA A 121 21.49 8.30 6.27
CA ALA A 121 21.72 8.23 7.71
C ALA A 121 20.58 7.57 8.51
N ASN A 122 19.40 7.33 7.92
CA ASN A 122 18.26 6.75 8.61
C ASN A 122 17.57 5.71 7.72
N LYS A 123 18.01 4.47 7.82
CA LYS A 123 17.46 3.31 7.13
C LYS A 123 16.51 2.50 8.01
N SER A 124 16.23 2.96 9.24
CA SER A 124 15.34 2.26 10.15
C SER A 124 13.91 2.22 9.60
N VAL A 125 13.32 1.05 9.62
CA VAL A 125 11.93 0.79 9.26
C VAL A 125 11.15 0.37 10.50
N PRO A 126 9.88 0.81 10.68
CA PRO A 126 9.14 0.65 11.93
C PRO A 126 8.37 -0.68 12.03
N PHE A 127 8.85 -1.74 11.40
CA PHE A 127 8.07 -2.97 11.21
C PHE A 127 8.42 -4.10 12.20
N LYS A 128 9.40 -3.90 13.07
CA LYS A 128 9.87 -4.96 13.99
C LYS A 128 8.87 -5.18 15.11
N ASN A 129 8.55 -6.46 15.39
CA ASN A 129 7.64 -6.86 16.48
C ASN A 129 6.24 -6.22 16.40
N VAL A 130 5.72 -5.99 15.21
CA VAL A 130 4.34 -5.55 14.99
C VAL A 130 3.44 -6.75 14.84
N ARG A 131 2.30 -6.76 15.54
CA ARG A 131 1.26 -7.79 15.37
C ARG A 131 0.43 -7.46 14.14
N TRP A 132 0.77 -8.11 13.03
CA TRP A 132 0.10 -7.90 11.74
C TRP A 132 -1.32 -8.46 11.75
N SER A 133 -2.19 -7.87 10.92
CA SER A 133 -3.61 -8.25 10.76
C SER A 133 -4.40 -8.18 12.07
N THR A 134 -4.08 -7.21 12.92
CA THR A 134 -4.78 -6.92 14.16
C THR A 134 -5.16 -5.44 14.26
N LYS A 135 -6.14 -5.13 15.10
CA LYS A 135 -6.53 -3.74 15.41
C LYS A 135 -5.42 -2.88 16.03
N ASP A 136 -4.34 -3.49 16.48
CA ASP A 136 -3.21 -2.82 17.12
C ASP A 136 -2.06 -2.52 16.14
N THR A 137 -2.13 -3.00 14.89
CA THR A 137 -1.06 -2.89 13.89
C THR A 137 -0.60 -1.44 13.69
N LEU A 138 -1.52 -0.50 13.49
CA LEU A 138 -1.21 0.93 13.34
C LEU A 138 -0.55 1.50 14.59
N LYS A 139 -1.12 1.23 15.76
CA LYS A 139 -0.62 1.72 17.05
C LYS A 139 0.81 1.25 17.31
N GLU A 140 1.10 -0.02 17.06
CA GLU A 140 2.43 -0.60 17.28
C GLU A 140 3.45 -0.05 16.28
N THR A 141 3.06 0.12 15.02
CA THR A 141 3.91 0.76 14.00
C THR A 141 4.25 2.20 14.39
N VAL A 142 3.28 2.99 14.85
CA VAL A 142 3.49 4.37 15.32
C VAL A 142 4.41 4.39 16.55
N THR A 143 4.23 3.45 17.47
CA THR A 143 5.10 3.32 18.64
C THR A 143 6.55 3.04 18.22
N ASN A 144 6.76 2.18 17.23
CA ASN A 144 8.10 1.88 16.72
C ASN A 144 8.76 3.06 15.99
N ILE A 145 7.98 3.92 15.35
CA ILE A 145 8.49 5.17 14.75
C ILE A 145 9.05 6.09 15.85
N GLY A 146 8.37 6.14 16.98
CA GLY A 146 8.79 6.91 18.15
C GLY A 146 8.56 8.42 18.02
N ASN A 147 8.61 9.12 19.17
CA ASN A 147 8.24 10.54 19.30
C ASN A 147 9.20 11.53 18.63
N LYS A 148 10.41 11.11 18.27
CA LYS A 148 11.41 11.97 17.62
C LYS A 148 11.16 12.15 16.13
N MET A 149 10.30 11.33 15.52
CA MET A 149 10.01 11.36 14.11
C MET A 149 8.63 11.98 13.87
N ARG A 150 8.54 12.87 12.89
CA ARG A 150 7.26 13.46 12.49
C ARG A 150 6.48 12.50 11.60
N ILE A 151 5.23 12.25 11.95
CA ILE A 151 4.27 11.46 11.18
C ILE A 151 3.17 12.39 10.67
N SER A 152 2.81 12.28 9.41
CA SER A 152 1.58 12.82 8.84
C SER A 152 0.59 11.69 8.61
N PHE A 153 -0.69 11.97 8.85
CA PHE A 153 -1.77 11.03 8.55
C PHE A 153 -2.56 11.52 7.35
N LEU A 154 -2.92 10.59 6.48
CA LEU A 154 -3.89 10.80 5.39
C LEU A 154 -5.28 10.40 5.86
N GLU A 155 -6.27 10.55 4.99
CA GLU A 155 -7.62 10.08 5.27
C GLU A 155 -7.68 8.56 5.51
N GLU A 156 -8.58 8.15 6.38
CA GLU A 156 -8.87 6.74 6.62
C GLU A 156 -9.68 6.17 5.46
N LEU A 157 -9.26 5.01 4.95
CA LEU A 157 -9.99 4.29 3.92
C LEU A 157 -10.50 2.95 4.45
N GLU A 158 -11.52 2.44 3.77
CA GLU A 158 -12.10 1.13 4.04
C GLU A 158 -11.50 0.08 3.10
N ASP A 159 -11.02 -1.00 3.66
CA ASP A 159 -10.65 -2.22 2.96
C ASP A 159 -11.87 -3.02 2.54
N ILE A 160 -11.72 -3.85 1.52
CA ILE A 160 -12.79 -4.73 1.06
C ILE A 160 -12.40 -6.18 1.36
N ASP A 161 -12.70 -6.61 2.57
CA ASP A 161 -12.40 -7.98 3.02
C ASP A 161 -13.56 -8.96 2.78
N ASP A 162 -14.78 -8.47 2.58
CA ASP A 162 -15.96 -9.30 2.46
C ASP A 162 -16.90 -8.90 1.30
N GLY A 163 -17.88 -9.76 1.05
CA GLY A 163 -18.90 -9.55 0.01
C GLY A 163 -19.85 -8.38 0.28
N LEU A 164 -19.95 -7.89 1.52
CA LEU A 164 -20.81 -6.75 1.89
C LEU A 164 -20.11 -5.44 1.61
N SER A 165 -18.83 -5.32 1.98
CA SER A 165 -17.99 -4.17 1.64
C SER A 165 -17.83 -4.02 0.12
N TRP A 166 -17.71 -5.15 -0.61
CA TRP A 166 -17.76 -5.18 -2.07
C TRP A 166 -19.06 -4.64 -2.66
N LYS A 167 -20.23 -5.06 -2.14
CA LYS A 167 -21.53 -4.57 -2.62
C LYS A 167 -21.69 -3.07 -2.38
N ARG A 168 -21.26 -2.57 -1.22
CA ARG A 168 -21.27 -1.14 -0.88
C ARG A 168 -20.40 -0.34 -1.86
N TRP A 169 -19.19 -0.82 -2.12
CA TRP A 169 -18.28 -0.17 -3.05
C TRP A 169 -18.80 -0.14 -4.50
N LYS A 170 -19.36 -1.27 -5.00
CA LYS A 170 -20.02 -1.29 -6.33
C LYS A 170 -21.18 -0.31 -6.40
N GLY A 171 -21.97 -0.19 -5.36
CA GLY A 171 -23.05 0.78 -5.27
C GLY A 171 -22.57 2.21 -5.39
N SER A 172 -21.47 2.55 -4.74
CA SER A 172 -20.87 3.89 -4.80
C SER A 172 -20.32 4.25 -6.19
N LEU A 173 -19.75 3.28 -6.93
CA LEU A 173 -19.30 3.49 -8.31
C LEU A 173 -20.46 3.77 -9.27
N ASN A 174 -21.59 3.12 -9.08
CA ASN A 174 -22.77 3.36 -9.92
C ASN A 174 -23.41 4.71 -9.60
N ALA A 175 -23.44 5.14 -8.35
CA ALA A 175 -23.94 6.45 -7.95
C ALA A 175 -23.10 7.60 -8.55
N SER A 176 -21.76 7.46 -8.56
CA SER A 176 -20.87 8.47 -9.13
C SER A 176 -20.90 8.56 -10.67
N ARG A 177 -21.40 7.52 -11.38
CA ARG A 177 -21.60 7.53 -12.83
C ARG A 177 -22.90 8.17 -13.27
N ILE A 178 -23.87 8.31 -12.38
CA ILE A 178 -25.19 8.91 -12.66
C ILE A 178 -25.15 10.42 -12.40
N SER A 179 -24.14 10.90 -11.66
CA SER A 179 -23.97 12.31 -11.28
C SER A 179 -22.95 13.07 -12.14
N SER A 180 -22.46 12.45 -13.23
CA SER A 180 -21.53 13.02 -14.21
C SER A 180 -22.19 13.08 -15.58
#